data_afef2235708efb1ec27450e92b52e6ef
#
_entry.id   afef2235708efb1ec27450e92b52e6ef
#
_cell.length_a   1.000
_cell.length_b   1.000
_cell.length_c   1.000
_cell.angle_alpha   90.00
_cell.angle_beta   90.00
_cell.angle_gamma   90.00
#
_symmetry.space_group_name_H-M   'P 1'
#
loop_
_entity.id
_entity.type
_entity.pdbx_description
1 polymer ?
#
loop_
_entity_poly.entity_id
_entity_poly.type
_entity_poly.pdbx_seq_one_letter_code
_entity_poly.pdbx_strand_id
1 'polypeptide(L)' 'MMDAYDRFWQWAEKPLESPLTLPADLHQAVMELAPEDRRDQGKVNQAAALVDQRRST' A
#
# COMPACT_ATOMS: atom_id res chain seq x y z
N MET A 1 -5.72 -14.06 -4.01
CA MET A 1 -6.29 -12.73 -4.18
C MET A 1 -5.32 -11.68 -3.67
N MET A 2 -5.03 -10.66 -4.49
CA MET A 2 -4.05 -9.62 -4.11
C MET A 2 -4.69 -8.61 -3.18
N ASP A 3 -4.09 -8.41 -2.03
CA ASP A 3 -4.49 -7.35 -1.11
C ASP A 3 -3.58 -6.12 -1.28
N ALA A 4 -3.79 -5.09 -0.47
CA ALA A 4 -3.02 -3.87 -0.58
C ALA A 4 -1.53 -4.10 -0.31
N TYR A 5 -1.22 -5.00 0.61
CA TYR A 5 0.17 -5.35 0.92
C TYR A 5 0.86 -5.96 -0.31
N ASP A 6 0.22 -6.92 -0.97
CA ASP A 6 0.78 -7.56 -2.14
C ASP A 6 0.97 -6.57 -3.28
N ARG A 7 -0.02 -5.69 -3.50
CA ARG A 7 0.05 -4.67 -4.54
C ARG A 7 1.19 -3.71 -4.30
N PHE A 8 1.34 -3.26 -3.07
CA PHE A 8 2.40 -2.31 -2.73
C PHE A 8 3.78 -2.90 -2.99
N TRP A 9 4.03 -4.11 -2.48
CA TRP A 9 5.35 -4.71 -2.62
C TRP A 9 5.66 -5.14 -4.05
N GLN A 10 4.66 -5.59 -4.78
CA GLN A 10 4.84 -5.91 -6.19
C GLN A 10 5.24 -4.67 -6.99
N TRP A 11 4.58 -3.54 -6.73
CA TRP A 11 4.93 -2.28 -7.36
C TRP A 11 6.32 -1.82 -6.93
N ALA A 12 6.65 -1.92 -5.65
CA ALA A 12 7.92 -1.43 -5.12
C ALA A 12 9.11 -2.21 -5.68
N GLU A 13 8.93 -3.51 -5.93
CA GLU A 13 9.99 -4.33 -6.49
C GLU A 13 10.21 -4.10 -7.98
N LYS A 14 9.13 -3.81 -8.71
CA LYS A 14 9.21 -3.65 -10.17
C LYS A 14 8.32 -2.51 -10.64
N PRO A 15 8.65 -1.28 -10.27
CA PRO A 15 7.79 -0.13 -10.59
C PRO A 15 7.64 0.11 -12.09
N LEU A 16 8.66 -0.19 -12.88
CA LEU A 16 8.63 0.04 -14.33
C LEU A 16 7.93 -1.09 -15.10
N GLU A 17 7.87 -2.28 -14.54
CA GLU A 17 7.30 -3.45 -15.19
C GLU A 17 5.92 -3.80 -14.65
N SER A 18 5.54 -3.22 -13.51
CA SER A 18 4.26 -3.55 -12.89
C SER A 18 3.11 -2.93 -13.66
N PRO A 19 2.07 -3.70 -13.99
CA PRO A 19 0.86 -3.14 -14.59
C PRO A 19 0.01 -2.37 -13.59
N LEU A 20 0.35 -2.46 -12.30
CA LEU A 20 -0.40 -1.81 -11.24
C LEU A 20 0.09 -0.39 -11.05
N THR A 21 -0.85 0.54 -10.94
CA THR A 21 -0.56 1.93 -10.60
C THR A 21 -0.93 2.14 -9.14
N LEU A 22 0.05 2.52 -8.34
CA LEU A 22 -0.19 2.73 -6.93
C LEU A 22 -0.61 4.18 -6.68
N PRO A 23 -1.76 4.42 -6.03
CA PRO A 23 -2.15 5.79 -5.68
C PRO A 23 -1.13 6.42 -4.74
N ALA A 24 -0.90 7.73 -4.94
CA ALA A 24 0.06 8.45 -4.10
C ALA A 24 -0.34 8.41 -2.63
N ASP A 25 -1.63 8.46 -2.34
CA ASP A 25 -2.14 8.40 -0.97
C ASP A 25 -1.76 7.09 -0.29
N LEU A 26 -1.93 5.98 -0.99
CA LEU A 26 -1.58 4.67 -0.45
C LEU A 26 -0.07 4.57 -0.22
N HIS A 27 0.71 5.03 -1.17
CA HIS A 27 2.18 5.03 -1.05
C HIS A 27 2.59 5.83 0.20
N GLN A 28 2.04 7.01 0.37
CA GLN A 28 2.35 7.86 1.52
C GLN A 28 1.95 7.19 2.84
N ALA A 29 0.76 6.59 2.88
CA ALA A 29 0.28 5.92 4.08
C ALA A 29 1.23 4.79 4.51
N VAL A 30 1.71 4.00 3.55
CA VAL A 30 2.65 2.93 3.85
C VAL A 30 4.00 3.50 4.29
N MET A 31 4.45 4.57 3.67
CA MET A 31 5.73 5.20 4.03
C MET A 31 5.71 5.84 5.42
N GLU A 32 4.56 6.20 5.94
CA GLU A 32 4.42 6.72 7.30
C GLU A 32 4.54 5.63 8.35
N LEU A 33 4.41 4.36 7.97
CA LEU A 33 4.59 3.25 8.90
C LEU A 33 6.06 3.05 9.22
N ALA A 34 6.34 2.48 10.41
CA ALA A 34 7.70 2.09 10.75
C ALA A 34 8.20 1.04 9.75
N PRO A 35 9.53 0.95 9.50
CA PRO A 35 10.04 -0.03 8.52
C PRO A 35 9.59 -1.46 8.76
N GLU A 36 9.49 -1.86 10.02
CA GLU A 36 9.01 -3.19 10.39
C GLU A 36 7.53 -3.36 10.09
N ASP A 37 6.73 -2.29 10.24
CA ASP A 37 5.30 -2.33 9.98
C ASP A 37 5.00 -2.37 8.49
N ARG A 38 5.89 -1.86 7.65
CA ARG A 38 5.72 -1.93 6.20
C ARG A 38 5.75 -3.36 5.70
N ARG A 39 6.36 -4.26 6.44
CA ARG A 39 6.39 -5.68 6.12
C ARG A 39 5.31 -6.48 6.81
N ASP A 40 4.51 -5.83 7.62
CA ASP A 40 3.38 -6.45 8.30
C ASP A 40 2.14 -6.29 7.42
N GLN A 41 1.64 -7.42 6.90
CA GLN A 41 0.50 -7.42 6.00
C GLN A 41 -0.73 -6.77 6.64
N GLY A 42 -0.99 -7.07 7.91
CA GLY A 42 -2.13 -6.49 8.62
C GLY A 42 -2.02 -4.98 8.74
N LYS A 43 -0.83 -4.46 9.05
CA LYS A 43 -0.62 -3.03 9.19
C LYS A 43 -0.77 -2.29 7.86
N VAL A 44 -0.20 -2.85 6.80
CA VAL A 44 -0.32 -2.26 5.47
C VAL A 44 -1.76 -2.26 5.01
N ASN A 45 -2.47 -3.36 5.20
CA ASN A 45 -3.88 -3.45 4.82
C ASN A 45 -4.75 -2.49 5.64
N GLN A 46 -4.43 -2.29 6.90
CA GLN A 46 -5.13 -1.32 7.73
C GLN A 46 -4.92 0.10 7.24
N ALA A 47 -3.70 0.44 6.88
CA ALA A 47 -3.39 1.76 6.33
C ALA A 47 -4.15 1.99 5.02
N ALA A 48 -4.21 0.98 4.16
CA ALA A 48 -4.95 1.07 2.91
C ALA A 48 -6.45 1.29 3.14
N ALA A 49 -7.01 0.62 4.13
CA ALA A 49 -8.43 0.79 4.47
C ALA A 49 -8.71 2.22 4.93
N LEU A 50 -7.81 2.82 5.70
CA LEU A 50 -7.96 4.21 6.14
C LEU A 50 -7.91 5.18 4.96
N VAL A 51 -7.05 4.93 3.98
CA VAL A 51 -6.98 5.75 2.77
C VAL A 51 -8.30 5.67 1.99
N ASP A 52 -8.83 4.46 1.85
CA ASP A 52 -10.11 4.27 1.14
C ASP A 52 -11.25 4.98 1.86
N GLN A 53 -11.26 4.96 3.19
CA GLN A 53 -12.27 5.69 3.95
C GLN A 53 -12.20 7.19 3.70
N ARG A 54 -10.99 7.74 3.63
CA ARG A 54 -10.82 9.17 3.34
C ARG A 54 -11.33 9.55 1.96
N ARG A 55 -11.15 8.64 0.98
CA ARG A 55 -11.63 8.88 -0.38
C ARG A 55 -13.12 8.82 -0.49
N SER A 56 -13.77 8.03 0.37
CA SER A 56 -15.21 7.83 0.32
C SER A 56 -16.01 8.96 0.93
N THR A 57 -15.36 9.90 1.61
CA THR A 57 -16.06 11.02 2.25
C THR A 57 -15.95 12.33 1.49
#